data_5b1ecd593a13654ca9bf5b513f12ce93
#
_entry.id   5b1ecd593a13654ca9bf5b513f12ce93
#
_cell.length_a   1.000
_cell.length_b   1.000
_cell.length_c   1.000
_cell.angle_alpha   90.00
_cell.angle_beta   90.00
_cell.angle_gamma   90.00
#
_symmetry.space_group_name_H-M   'P 1'
#
loop_
_entity.id
_entity.type
_entity.pdbx_description
1 polymer ?
#
loop_
_entity_poly.entity_id
_entity_poly.type
_entity_poly.pdbx_seq_one_letter_code
_entity_poly.pdbx_strand_id
1 'polypeptide(L)'
;LRKVKELGYSVKLDTNGSFPQKLKDLIDKKLVDYVAMDVKNSIALYPQTAGCADIDGVKQSVELLKSNVVDYEFRTTVTGNLHTEEGMREMGQWLKGAKRLYLQKFVDSGDLIDKNTSGCDEQTMIRYKNILKTYVPETHLRGMDDE
;
A
#
# COMPACT_ATOMS: atom_id res chain seq x y z
N LEU A 1 2.18 10.77 19.65
CA LEU A 1 0.81 10.64 19.13
C LEU A 1 -0.26 10.93 20.17
N ARG A 2 -0.03 10.46 21.40
CA ARG A 2 -1.01 10.68 22.48
C ARG A 2 -1.25 12.17 22.71
N LYS A 3 -0.19 12.95 22.71
CA LYS A 3 -0.28 14.39 22.95
C LYS A 3 -1.07 15.09 21.85
N VAL A 4 -0.87 14.67 20.60
CA VAL A 4 -1.62 15.21 19.46
C VAL A 4 -3.11 14.90 19.60
N LYS A 5 -3.44 13.68 20.03
CA LYS A 5 -4.85 13.28 20.25
C LYS A 5 -5.49 14.07 21.38
N GLU A 6 -4.74 14.33 22.45
CA GLU A 6 -5.24 15.12 23.57
C GLU A 6 -5.59 16.55 23.15
N LEU A 7 -4.93 17.06 22.11
CA LEU A 7 -5.23 18.38 21.54
C LEU A 7 -6.41 18.37 20.59
N GLY A 8 -7.05 17.21 20.37
CA GLY A 8 -8.23 17.09 19.52
C GLY A 8 -7.96 16.90 18.05
N TYR A 9 -6.74 16.63 17.66
CA TYR A 9 -6.38 16.43 16.25
C TYR A 9 -6.62 14.99 15.81
N SER A 10 -6.99 14.82 14.55
CA SER A 10 -7.00 13.50 13.91
C SER A 10 -5.58 13.11 13.53
N VAL A 11 -5.26 11.82 13.67
CA VAL A 11 -3.92 11.31 13.38
C VAL A 11 -4.00 10.30 12.25
N LYS A 12 -3.24 10.55 11.17
CA LYS A 12 -3.05 9.62 10.07
C LYS A 12 -1.65 9.03 10.20
N LEU A 13 -1.57 7.71 10.19
CA LEU A 13 -0.30 7.00 10.28
C LEU A 13 0.05 6.40 8.92
N ASP A 14 1.24 6.71 8.41
CA ASP A 14 1.81 6.04 7.24
C ASP A 14 2.73 4.93 7.74
N THR A 15 2.58 3.73 7.19
CA THR A 15 3.37 2.58 7.65
C THR A 15 3.67 1.64 6.50
N ASN A 16 4.79 0.92 6.62
CA ASN A 16 5.12 -0.17 5.69
C ASN A 16 4.60 -1.53 6.18
N GLY A 17 3.95 -1.56 7.34
CA GLY A 17 3.35 -2.79 7.87
C GLY A 17 4.32 -3.78 8.48
N SER A 18 5.59 -3.44 8.63
CA SER A 18 6.61 -4.38 9.14
C SER A 18 6.46 -4.69 10.64
N PHE A 19 5.73 -3.85 11.37
CA PHE A 19 5.60 -3.98 12.82
C PHE A 19 4.11 -4.10 13.20
N PRO A 20 3.48 -5.26 12.96
CA PRO A 20 2.04 -5.41 13.19
C PRO A 20 1.64 -5.24 14.65
N GLN A 21 2.48 -5.64 15.59
CA GLN A 21 2.16 -5.48 17.00
C GLN A 21 2.12 -4.02 17.42
N LYS A 22 3.07 -3.21 16.94
CA LYS A 22 3.06 -1.78 17.19
C LYS A 22 1.85 -1.10 16.58
N LEU A 23 1.49 -1.50 15.36
CA LEU A 23 0.31 -0.99 14.69
C LEU A 23 -0.94 -1.32 15.49
N LYS A 24 -1.08 -2.57 15.92
CA LYS A 24 -2.20 -3.01 16.74
C LYS A 24 -2.30 -2.21 18.03
N ASP A 25 -1.16 -2.00 18.69
CA ASP A 25 -1.14 -1.24 19.96
C ASP A 25 -1.62 0.19 19.75
N LEU A 26 -1.19 0.85 18.67
CA LEU A 26 -1.63 2.22 18.39
C LEU A 26 -3.13 2.28 18.10
N ILE A 27 -3.67 1.28 17.39
CA ILE A 27 -5.09 1.19 17.09
C ILE A 27 -5.88 0.93 18.38
N ASP A 28 -5.46 -0.03 19.19
CA ASP A 28 -6.16 -0.42 20.43
C ASP A 28 -6.21 0.75 21.42
N LYS A 29 -5.15 1.56 21.46
CA LYS A 29 -5.09 2.73 22.34
C LYS A 29 -5.78 3.95 21.74
N LYS A 30 -6.36 3.82 20.54
CA LYS A 30 -7.06 4.89 19.84
C LYS A 30 -6.17 6.11 19.58
N LEU A 31 -4.91 5.86 19.30
CA LEU A 31 -3.94 6.92 19.03
C LEU A 31 -3.85 7.29 17.55
N VAL A 32 -4.47 6.50 16.67
CA VAL A 32 -4.54 6.78 15.24
C VAL A 32 -5.99 6.69 14.77
N ASP A 33 -6.35 7.55 13.83
CA ASP A 33 -7.70 7.63 13.26
C ASP A 33 -7.76 7.04 11.85
N TYR A 34 -6.63 6.98 11.17
CA TYR A 34 -6.54 6.51 9.79
C TYR A 34 -5.15 5.94 9.54
N VAL A 35 -5.08 4.82 8.84
CA VAL A 35 -3.80 4.17 8.51
C VAL A 35 -3.65 4.09 7.00
N ALA A 36 -2.53 4.59 6.48
CA ALA A 36 -2.13 4.39 5.09
C ALA A 36 -0.95 3.43 5.08
N MET A 37 -1.15 2.25 4.54
CA MET A 37 -0.12 1.21 4.53
C MET A 37 0.39 0.95 3.13
N ASP A 38 1.73 0.98 2.98
CA ASP A 38 2.36 0.60 1.73
C ASP A 38 2.34 -0.91 1.55
N VAL A 39 1.81 -1.36 0.41
CA VAL A 39 1.93 -2.75 -0.04
C VAL A 39 2.78 -2.70 -1.31
N LYS A 40 3.98 -3.24 -1.24
CA LYS A 40 4.99 -3.02 -2.28
C LYS A 40 4.72 -3.83 -3.55
N ASN A 41 4.24 -5.07 -3.43
CA ASN A 41 4.00 -5.96 -4.56
C ASN A 41 3.23 -7.19 -4.07
N SER A 42 3.05 -8.18 -4.95
CA SER A 42 2.53 -9.48 -4.56
C SER A 42 3.46 -10.13 -3.52
N ILE A 43 2.95 -11.12 -2.80
CA ILE A 43 3.74 -11.82 -1.78
C ILE A 43 4.99 -12.43 -2.39
N ALA A 44 4.88 -13.04 -3.57
CA ALA A 44 6.00 -13.71 -4.22
C ALA A 44 7.11 -12.73 -4.62
N LEU A 45 6.74 -11.51 -5.01
CA LEU A 45 7.71 -10.52 -5.49
C LEU A 45 8.13 -9.51 -4.40
N TYR A 46 7.59 -9.65 -3.20
CA TYR A 46 7.83 -8.69 -2.13
C TYR A 46 9.31 -8.56 -1.74
N PRO A 47 10.06 -9.67 -1.57
CA PRO A 47 11.47 -9.54 -1.20
C PRO A 47 12.28 -8.77 -2.22
N GLN A 48 12.01 -8.96 -3.51
CA GLN A 48 12.73 -8.26 -4.58
C GLN A 48 12.38 -6.77 -4.61
N THR A 49 11.11 -6.44 -4.35
CA THR A 49 10.63 -5.07 -4.43
C THR A 49 11.04 -4.24 -3.22
N ALA A 50 10.90 -4.80 -2.02
CA ALA A 50 11.16 -4.08 -0.77
C ALA A 50 12.59 -4.27 -0.27
N GLY A 51 13.34 -5.21 -0.83
CA GLY A 51 14.67 -5.55 -0.33
C GLY A 51 14.66 -6.16 1.06
N CYS A 52 13.52 -6.66 1.51
CA CYS A 52 13.30 -7.16 2.86
C CYS A 52 12.64 -8.53 2.79
N ALA A 53 13.10 -9.46 3.63
CA ALA A 53 12.59 -10.82 3.65
C ALA A 53 11.43 -11.02 4.64
N ASP A 54 11.17 -10.05 5.53
CA ASP A 54 10.14 -10.22 6.57
C ASP A 54 8.77 -9.82 6.04
N ILE A 55 8.20 -10.72 5.25
CA ILE A 55 6.84 -10.55 4.71
C ILE A 55 5.78 -10.92 5.76
N ASP A 56 6.13 -11.69 6.79
CA ASP A 56 5.14 -12.16 7.77
C ASP A 56 4.53 -11.00 8.54
N GLY A 57 5.34 -10.01 8.94
CA GLY A 57 4.82 -8.82 9.60
C GLY A 57 3.87 -8.05 8.69
N VAL A 58 4.22 -7.91 7.41
CA VAL A 58 3.38 -7.24 6.42
C VAL A 58 2.05 -7.96 6.25
N LYS A 59 2.06 -9.30 6.15
CA LYS A 59 0.84 -10.10 6.04
C LYS A 59 -0.07 -9.89 7.24
N GLN A 60 0.50 -9.90 8.44
CA GLN A 60 -0.28 -9.69 9.66
C GLN A 60 -0.90 -8.31 9.70
N SER A 61 -0.16 -7.28 9.28
CA SER A 61 -0.69 -5.93 9.22
C SER A 61 -1.82 -5.80 8.21
N VAL A 62 -1.71 -6.45 7.04
CA VAL A 62 -2.78 -6.47 6.04
C VAL A 62 -4.05 -7.09 6.63
N GLU A 63 -3.93 -8.23 7.29
CA GLU A 63 -5.09 -8.90 7.88
C GLU A 63 -5.70 -8.07 9.01
N LEU A 64 -4.86 -7.42 9.81
CA LEU A 64 -5.33 -6.53 10.87
C LEU A 64 -6.18 -5.39 10.30
N LEU A 65 -5.71 -4.73 9.26
CA LEU A 65 -6.45 -3.62 8.66
C LEU A 65 -7.72 -4.11 7.96
N LYS A 66 -7.67 -5.26 7.29
CA LYS A 66 -8.84 -5.83 6.62
C LYS A 66 -9.96 -6.20 7.60
N SER A 67 -9.65 -6.36 8.88
CA SER A 67 -10.66 -6.61 9.92
C SER A 67 -11.44 -5.35 10.30
N ASN A 68 -11.13 -4.21 9.71
CA ASN A 68 -11.86 -2.94 9.89
C ASN A 68 -11.83 -2.39 11.32
N VAL A 69 -10.71 -2.59 12.01
CA VAL A 69 -10.53 -2.04 13.37
C VAL A 69 -10.21 -0.55 13.36
N VAL A 70 -9.85 0.00 12.20
CA VAL A 70 -9.59 1.43 11.99
C VAL A 70 -9.83 1.72 10.51
N ASP A 71 -10.13 2.98 10.17
CA ASP A 71 -10.23 3.37 8.77
C ASP A 71 -8.84 3.36 8.13
N TYR A 72 -8.75 2.92 6.88
CA TYR A 72 -7.44 2.68 6.27
C TYR A 72 -7.49 2.72 4.75
N GLU A 73 -6.30 2.79 4.16
CA GLU A 73 -6.07 2.57 2.74
C GLU A 73 -4.79 1.75 2.57
N PHE A 74 -4.71 0.97 1.49
CA PHE A 74 -3.45 0.42 1.01
C PHE A 74 -2.95 1.29 -0.14
N ARG A 75 -1.62 1.41 -0.27
CA ARG A 75 -0.99 2.17 -1.34
C ARG A 75 0.11 1.34 -1.97
N THR A 76 0.23 1.40 -3.30
CA THR A 76 1.30 0.74 -4.02
C THR A 76 1.91 1.71 -5.02
N THR A 77 3.22 1.94 -4.91
CA THR A 77 3.96 2.69 -5.92
C THR A 77 4.38 1.71 -7.02
N VAL A 78 3.91 1.95 -8.23
CA VAL A 78 4.09 1.04 -9.36
C VAL A 78 5.32 1.43 -10.16
N THR A 79 6.22 0.48 -10.38
CA THR A 79 7.41 0.66 -11.20
C THR A 79 7.35 -0.26 -12.42
N GLY A 80 8.03 0.15 -13.51
CA GLY A 80 7.98 -0.60 -14.75
C GLY A 80 8.72 -1.94 -14.72
N ASN A 81 9.72 -2.05 -13.86
CA ASN A 81 10.60 -3.22 -13.84
C ASN A 81 10.24 -4.26 -12.78
N LEU A 82 9.47 -3.90 -11.76
CA LEU A 82 9.16 -4.80 -10.65
C LEU A 82 7.71 -5.26 -10.62
N HIS A 83 6.83 -4.62 -11.35
CA HIS A 83 5.40 -4.93 -11.35
C HIS A 83 4.97 -5.53 -12.68
N THR A 84 4.10 -6.54 -12.63
CA THR A 84 3.57 -7.25 -13.79
C THR A 84 2.07 -7.44 -13.65
N GLU A 85 1.37 -7.77 -14.74
CA GLU A 85 -0.06 -8.07 -14.68
C GLU A 85 -0.35 -9.26 -13.76
N GLU A 86 0.47 -10.31 -13.86
CA GLU A 86 0.31 -11.49 -13.00
C GLU A 86 0.52 -11.12 -11.54
N GLY A 87 1.54 -10.32 -11.25
CA GLY A 87 1.79 -9.83 -9.89
C GLY A 87 0.62 -9.00 -9.38
N MET A 88 -0.01 -8.20 -10.22
CA MET A 88 -1.19 -7.43 -9.84
C MET A 88 -2.38 -8.34 -9.50
N ARG A 89 -2.59 -9.42 -10.26
CA ARG A 89 -3.64 -10.37 -9.94
C ARG A 89 -3.38 -11.06 -8.60
N GLU A 90 -2.16 -11.48 -8.35
CA GLU A 90 -1.79 -12.09 -7.07
C GLU A 90 -1.97 -11.11 -5.91
N MET A 91 -1.54 -9.87 -6.10
CA MET A 91 -1.71 -8.83 -5.09
C MET A 91 -3.20 -8.57 -4.83
N GLY A 92 -4.01 -8.54 -5.89
CA GLY A 92 -5.45 -8.38 -5.76
C GLY A 92 -6.10 -9.49 -4.96
N GLN A 93 -5.72 -10.74 -5.21
CA GLN A 93 -6.23 -11.88 -4.44
C GLN A 93 -5.87 -11.74 -2.97
N TRP A 94 -4.65 -11.31 -2.68
CA TRP A 94 -4.20 -11.10 -1.31
C TRP A 94 -4.99 -9.97 -0.62
N LEU A 95 -5.22 -8.87 -1.34
CA LEU A 95 -5.88 -7.69 -0.79
C LEU A 95 -7.40 -7.73 -0.95
N LYS A 96 -7.96 -8.80 -1.48
CA LYS A 96 -9.39 -8.93 -1.70
C LYS A 96 -10.16 -8.64 -0.41
N GLY A 97 -11.18 -7.80 -0.52
CA GLY A 97 -11.97 -7.38 0.64
C GLY A 97 -11.44 -6.13 1.31
N ALA A 98 -10.32 -5.58 0.86
CA ALA A 98 -9.80 -4.33 1.37
C ALA A 98 -10.75 -3.18 1.07
N LYS A 99 -10.74 -2.17 1.93
CA LYS A 99 -11.66 -1.05 1.83
C LYS A 99 -11.32 -0.14 0.65
N ARG A 100 -10.04 0.16 0.46
CA ARG A 100 -9.58 0.96 -0.68
C ARG A 100 -8.10 0.72 -0.96
N LEU A 101 -7.73 0.94 -2.21
CA LEU A 101 -6.35 0.77 -2.68
C LEU A 101 -6.01 1.90 -3.64
N TYR A 102 -4.87 2.52 -3.43
CA TYR A 102 -4.35 3.56 -4.33
C TYR A 102 -3.09 3.08 -5.02
N LEU A 103 -3.07 3.19 -6.35
CA LEU A 103 -1.88 2.96 -7.14
C LEU A 103 -1.24 4.31 -7.44
N GLN A 104 0.02 4.46 -7.08
CA GLN A 104 0.76 5.69 -7.30
C GLN A 104 1.82 5.44 -8.37
N LYS A 105 1.88 6.35 -9.35
CA LYS A 105 2.88 6.26 -10.40
C LYS A 105 4.24 6.64 -9.82
N PHE A 106 5.25 5.78 -10.08
CA PHE A 106 6.62 6.11 -9.72
C PHE A 106 7.10 7.31 -10.53
N VAL A 107 7.71 8.27 -9.85
CA VAL A 107 8.25 9.48 -10.46
C VAL A 107 9.76 9.48 -10.28
N ASP A 108 10.49 9.59 -11.40
CA ASP A 108 11.93 9.71 -11.37
C ASP A 108 12.29 11.17 -10.99
N SER A 109 12.81 11.32 -9.79
CA SER A 109 13.21 12.66 -9.30
C SER A 109 14.67 13.00 -9.64
N GLY A 110 15.36 12.14 -10.38
CA GLY A 110 16.77 12.30 -10.69
C GLY A 110 17.71 11.78 -9.61
N ASP A 111 17.16 11.28 -8.52
CA ASP A 111 17.96 10.76 -7.40
C ASP A 111 18.00 9.23 -7.37
N LEU A 112 17.69 8.58 -8.48
CA LEU A 112 17.67 7.13 -8.55
C LEU A 112 19.06 6.54 -8.40
N ILE A 113 19.19 5.63 -7.45
CA ILE A 113 20.41 4.85 -7.25
C ILE A 113 20.43 3.67 -8.23
N ASP A 114 19.28 3.05 -8.45
CA ASP A 114 19.11 1.93 -9.38
C ASP A 114 18.58 2.45 -10.72
N LYS A 115 19.42 2.43 -11.73
CA LYS A 115 19.08 2.90 -13.07
C LYS A 115 18.04 2.01 -13.77
N ASN A 116 17.79 0.81 -13.24
CA ASN A 116 16.80 -0.10 -13.80
C ASN A 116 15.40 0.20 -13.31
N THR A 117 15.25 1.03 -12.28
CA THR A 117 13.94 1.41 -11.77
C THR A 117 13.36 2.48 -12.69
N SER A 118 12.15 2.23 -13.18
CA SER A 118 11.46 3.14 -14.10
C SER A 118 9.97 3.22 -13.75
N GLY A 119 9.33 4.31 -14.19
CA GLY A 119 7.89 4.44 -14.07
C GLY A 119 7.16 3.65 -15.14
N CYS A 120 5.89 3.36 -14.89
CA CYS A 120 4.99 2.78 -15.87
C CYS A 120 4.31 3.90 -16.66
N ASP A 121 3.90 3.61 -17.91
CA ASP A 121 3.08 4.56 -18.66
C ASP A 121 1.65 4.56 -18.13
N GLU A 122 0.86 5.55 -18.56
CA GLU A 122 -0.51 5.70 -18.10
C GLU A 122 -1.40 4.52 -18.47
N GLN A 123 -1.19 3.95 -19.65
CA GLN A 123 -2.00 2.81 -20.10
C GLN A 123 -1.75 1.59 -19.22
N THR A 124 -0.50 1.36 -18.82
CA THR A 124 -0.16 0.28 -17.93
C THR A 124 -0.78 0.51 -16.55
N MET A 125 -0.73 1.74 -16.05
CA MET A 125 -1.34 2.09 -14.76
C MET A 125 -2.85 1.82 -14.79
N ILE A 126 -3.53 2.22 -15.86
CA ILE A 126 -4.97 1.99 -16.03
C ILE A 126 -5.27 0.50 -16.08
N ARG A 127 -4.44 -0.26 -16.78
CA ARG A 127 -4.60 -1.72 -16.87
C ARG A 127 -4.48 -2.37 -15.49
N TYR A 128 -3.49 -1.99 -14.73
CA TYR A 128 -3.30 -2.51 -13.37
C TYR A 128 -4.46 -2.13 -12.46
N LYS A 129 -4.94 -0.89 -12.55
CA LYS A 129 -6.11 -0.48 -11.79
C LYS A 129 -7.32 -1.36 -12.12
N ASN A 130 -7.56 -1.63 -13.40
CA ASN A 130 -8.70 -2.44 -13.81
C ASN A 130 -8.59 -3.89 -13.33
N ILE A 131 -7.39 -4.44 -13.33
CA ILE A 131 -7.14 -5.78 -12.75
C ILE A 131 -7.49 -5.78 -11.27
N LEU A 132 -7.00 -4.80 -10.52
CA LEU A 132 -7.19 -4.74 -9.08
C LEU A 132 -8.62 -4.42 -8.69
N LYS A 133 -9.36 -3.68 -9.50
CA LYS A 133 -10.78 -3.39 -9.22
C LYS A 133 -11.65 -4.63 -9.15
N THR A 134 -11.23 -5.70 -9.81
CA THR A 134 -11.93 -6.99 -9.72
C THR A 134 -11.92 -7.52 -8.28
N TYR A 135 -10.87 -7.22 -7.53
CA TYR A 135 -10.70 -7.69 -6.16
C TYR A 135 -11.00 -6.63 -5.12
N VAL A 136 -10.63 -5.38 -5.40
CA VAL A 136 -10.84 -4.22 -4.52
C VAL A 136 -11.57 -3.16 -5.34
N PRO A 137 -12.91 -3.06 -5.23
CA PRO A 137 -13.68 -2.13 -6.07
C PRO A 137 -13.23 -0.67 -5.94
N GLU A 138 -12.79 -0.25 -4.77
CA GLU A 138 -12.28 1.10 -4.55
C GLU A 138 -10.78 1.18 -4.81
N THR A 139 -10.36 0.81 -6.02
CA THR A 139 -8.99 0.98 -6.50
C THR A 139 -8.92 2.22 -7.37
N HIS A 140 -8.03 3.14 -7.04
CA HIS A 140 -7.89 4.43 -7.70
C HIS A 140 -6.43 4.71 -8.06
N LEU A 141 -6.23 5.56 -9.06
CA LEU A 141 -4.90 6.07 -9.40
C LEU A 141 -4.63 7.36 -8.66
N ARG A 142 -3.38 7.55 -8.26
CA ARG A 142 -2.94 8.77 -7.58
C ARG A 142 -1.66 9.27 -8.24
N GLY A 143 -1.49 10.59 -8.33
CA GLY A 143 -0.33 11.17 -8.98
C GLY A 143 -0.41 11.24 -10.49
N MET A 144 -1.64 11.12 -11.05
CA MET A 144 -1.93 11.21 -12.48
C MET A 144 -3.03 12.24 -12.71
N ASP A 145 -3.03 12.84 -13.90
CA ASP A 145 -3.94 13.95 -14.21
C ASP A 145 -5.41 13.56 -14.24
N ASP A 146 -5.71 12.29 -14.50
CA ASP A 146 -7.08 11.79 -14.68
C ASP A 146 -7.57 10.96 -13.49
N GLU A 147 -7.12 11.28 -12.33
CA GLU A 147 -7.52 10.57 -11.11
C GLU A 147 -9.03 10.53 -10.89
#